data_7ba15a11e84067477fe9dcc8ef419a7f
#
_entry.id   7ba15a11e84067477fe9dcc8ef419a7f
#
_cell.length_a   1.000
_cell.length_b   1.000
_cell.length_c   1.000
_cell.angle_alpha   90.00
_cell.angle_beta   90.00
_cell.angle_gamma   90.00
#
_symmetry.space_group_name_H-M   'P 1'
#
loop_
_entity.id
_entity.type
_entity.pdbx_description
1 polymer ?
#
loop_
_entity_poly.entity_id
_entity_poly.type
_entity_poly.pdbx_seq_one_letter_code
_entity_poly.pdbx_strand_id
1 'polypeptide(L)' 'QSKYAGKVTDVHKGVVYVRLNNGANAIAHTCLDRRTPGKKDDVSFAVTHIDEVRGVAGGIITRIIKQHL' A
#
# COMPACT_ATOMS: atom_id res chain seq x y z
N GLN A 1 2.68 -13.93 -5.95
CA GLN A 1 2.50 -12.55 -5.45
C GLN A 1 3.40 -11.59 -6.23
N SER A 2 2.83 -10.48 -6.61
CA SER A 2 3.57 -9.41 -7.29
C SER A 2 3.90 -8.31 -6.28
N LYS A 3 5.15 -7.86 -6.30
CA LYS A 3 5.60 -6.76 -5.43
C LYS A 3 5.77 -5.48 -6.25
N TYR A 4 5.32 -4.39 -5.68
CA TYR A 4 5.39 -3.07 -6.31
C TYR A 4 5.86 -2.05 -5.29
N ALA A 5 6.56 -1.04 -5.76
CA ALA A 5 6.77 0.17 -4.96
C ALA A 5 5.53 1.05 -5.12
N GLY A 6 5.16 1.74 -4.07
CA GLY A 6 4.02 2.64 -4.12
C GLY A 6 4.16 3.75 -3.09
N LYS A 7 3.22 4.69 -3.16
CA LYS A 7 3.18 5.81 -2.23
C LYS A 7 1.84 5.81 -1.51
N VAL A 8 1.87 5.97 -0.20
CA VAL A 8 0.65 6.05 0.61
C VAL A 8 -0.09 7.32 0.28
N THR A 9 -1.34 7.20 -0.11
CA THR A 9 -2.19 8.34 -0.45
C THR A 9 -3.10 8.74 0.70
N ASP A 10 -3.49 7.79 1.54
CA ASP A 10 -4.32 8.07 2.71
C ASP A 10 -4.26 6.91 3.69
N VAL A 11 -4.62 7.18 4.93
CA VAL A 11 -4.77 6.16 5.98
C VAL A 11 -6.06 6.44 6.71
N HIS A 12 -6.93 5.45 6.80
CA HIS A 12 -8.23 5.62 7.42
C HIS A 12 -8.67 4.34 8.13
N LYS A 13 -8.91 4.42 9.44
CA LYS A 13 -9.43 3.32 10.27
C LYS A 13 -8.66 2.00 10.09
N GLY A 14 -7.33 2.08 10.10
CA GLY A 14 -6.48 0.90 9.96
C GLY A 14 -6.31 0.41 8.54
N VAL A 15 -6.89 1.10 7.57
CA VAL A 15 -6.75 0.78 6.14
C VAL A 15 -5.80 1.78 5.50
N VAL A 16 -4.80 1.29 4.79
CA VAL A 16 -3.82 2.12 4.11
C VAL A 16 -4.10 2.12 2.63
N TYR A 17 -4.29 3.29 2.06
CA TYR A 17 -4.52 3.46 0.63
C TYR A 17 -3.21 3.82 -0.03
N VAL A 18 -2.85 3.08 -1.07
CA VAL A 18 -1.55 3.19 -1.75
C VAL A 18 -1.77 3.36 -3.24
N ARG A 19 -1.01 4.26 -3.87
CA ARG A 19 -0.90 4.33 -5.32
C ARG A 19 0.38 3.61 -5.73
N LEU A 20 0.23 2.51 -6.46
CA LEU A 20 1.38 1.74 -6.95
C LEU A 20 2.10 2.49 -8.08
N ASN A 21 3.37 2.14 -8.30
CA ASN A 21 4.19 2.81 -9.30
C ASN A 21 3.71 2.57 -10.74
N ASN A 22 2.84 1.59 -10.96
CA ASN A 22 2.19 1.37 -12.25
C ASN A 22 0.89 2.17 -12.43
N GLY A 23 0.55 3.03 -11.47
CA GLY A 23 -0.66 3.85 -11.50
C GLY A 23 -1.89 3.22 -10.89
N ALA A 24 -1.83 1.94 -10.49
CA ALA A 24 -2.96 1.27 -9.90
C ALA A 24 -3.19 1.71 -8.45
N ASN A 25 -4.44 1.76 -8.03
CA ASN A 25 -4.80 1.99 -6.64
C ASN A 25 -4.79 0.67 -5.88
N ALA A 26 -4.33 0.71 -4.64
CA ALA A 26 -4.22 -0.48 -3.81
C ALA A 26 -4.66 -0.18 -2.38
N ILE A 27 -5.08 -1.22 -1.68
CA ILE A 27 -5.53 -1.14 -0.30
C ILE A 27 -4.77 -2.19 0.51
N ALA A 28 -4.21 -1.78 1.65
CA ALA A 28 -3.54 -2.68 2.57
C ALA A 28 -4.22 -2.65 3.93
N HIS A 29 -4.51 -3.82 4.46
CA HIS A 29 -5.02 -3.97 5.84
C HIS A 29 -3.91 -4.37 6.80
N THR A 30 -2.75 -4.74 6.30
CA THR A 30 -1.64 -5.25 7.10
C THR A 30 -0.34 -4.58 6.65
N CYS A 31 0.48 -4.20 7.63
CA CYS A 31 1.82 -3.70 7.40
C CYS A 31 2.79 -4.55 8.23
N LEU A 32 3.78 -5.14 7.57
CA LEU A 32 4.78 -5.97 8.22
C LEU A 32 5.94 -5.16 8.80
N ASP A 33 6.02 -3.88 8.44
CA ASP A 33 7.02 -2.98 9.02
C ASP A 33 6.58 -2.58 10.44
N ARG A 34 7.54 -2.37 11.33
CA ARG A 34 7.26 -1.92 12.70
C ARG A 34 6.66 -0.53 12.75
N ARG A 35 7.01 0.30 11.77
CA ARG A 35 6.55 1.68 11.71
C ARG A 35 5.12 1.72 11.19
N THR A 36 4.39 2.75 11.59
CA THR A 36 3.05 2.99 11.05
C THR A 36 3.17 3.79 9.75
N PRO A 37 2.61 3.30 8.65
CA PRO A 37 2.64 4.07 7.41
C PRO A 37 1.81 5.34 7.54
N GLY A 38 2.30 6.42 6.97
CA GLY A 38 1.61 7.69 6.91
C GLY A 38 1.51 8.20 5.49
N LYS A 39 0.73 9.26 5.28
CA LYS A 39 0.59 9.87 3.96
C LYS A 39 1.95 10.22 3.35
N LYS A 40 2.11 9.97 2.07
CA LYS A 40 3.29 10.26 1.26
C LYS A 40 4.48 9.35 1.54
N ASP A 41 4.34 8.39 2.44
CA ASP A 41 5.40 7.40 2.67
C ASP A 41 5.57 6.51 1.45
N ASP A 42 6.82 6.19 1.12
CA ASP A 42 7.12 5.22 0.09
C ASP A 42 7.17 3.83 0.71
N VAL A 43 6.45 2.90 0.13
CA VAL A 43 6.28 1.56 0.69
C VAL A 43 6.49 0.49 -0.38
N SER A 44 6.86 -0.70 0.07
CA SER A 44 6.85 -1.90 -0.75
C SER A 44 5.54 -2.64 -0.50
N PHE A 45 4.82 -2.95 -1.56
CA PHE A 45 3.49 -3.53 -1.50
C PHE A 45 3.47 -4.87 -2.23
N ALA A 46 2.92 -5.89 -1.58
CA ALA A 46 2.70 -7.20 -2.20
C ALA A 46 1.22 -7.36 -2.50
N VAL A 47 0.89 -7.55 -3.77
CA VAL A 47 -0.49 -7.78 -4.21
C VAL A 47 -0.87 -9.22 -3.92
N THR A 48 -1.94 -9.42 -3.17
CA THR A 48 -2.46 -10.76 -2.86
C THR A 48 -3.71 -11.09 -3.66
N HIS A 49 -4.48 -10.07 -4.06
CA HIS A 49 -5.67 -10.27 -4.87
C HIS A 49 -6.02 -8.97 -5.60
N ILE A 50 -6.88 -9.09 -6.60
CA ILE A 50 -7.37 -7.95 -7.36
C ILE A 50 -8.89 -7.93 -7.25
N ASP A 51 -9.44 -6.79 -6.86
CA ASP A 51 -10.88 -6.56 -6.86
C ASP A 51 -11.25 -5.91 -8.19
N GLU A 52 -11.71 -6.73 -9.13
CA GLU A 52 -12.05 -6.26 -10.48
C GLU A 52 -13.27 -5.36 -10.50
N VAL A 53 -14.17 -5.54 -9.55
CA VAL A 53 -15.39 -4.73 -9.47
C VAL A 53 -15.05 -3.29 -9.10
N ARG A 54 -14.16 -3.11 -8.14
CA ARG A 54 -13.73 -1.78 -7.69
C ARG A 54 -12.53 -1.24 -8.47
N GLY A 55 -11.83 -2.11 -9.19
CA GLY A 55 -10.63 -1.70 -9.92
C GLY A 55 -9.44 -1.41 -9.01
N VAL A 56 -9.34 -2.08 -7.88
CA VAL A 56 -8.26 -1.88 -6.92
C VAL A 56 -7.55 -3.20 -6.61
N ALA A 57 -6.27 -3.11 -6.28
CA ALA A 57 -5.51 -4.25 -5.80
C ALA A 57 -5.59 -4.31 -4.28
N GLY A 58 -5.68 -5.51 -3.73
CA GLY A 58 -5.59 -5.74 -2.31
C GLY A 58 -4.31 -6.45 -1.96
N GLY A 59 -3.78 -6.20 -0.77
CA GLY A 59 -2.57 -6.87 -0.36
C GLY A 59 -2.02 -6.36 0.96
N ILE A 60 -0.72 -6.47 1.10
CA ILE A 60 -0.02 -6.09 2.33
C ILE A 60 1.15 -5.16 2.01
N ILE A 61 1.44 -4.27 2.96
CA ILE A 61 2.67 -3.49 2.92
C ILE A 61 3.76 -4.35 3.56
N THR A 62 4.80 -4.69 2.80
CA THR A 62 5.87 -5.54 3.31
C THR A 62 6.89 -4.75 4.09
N ARG A 63 7.14 -3.49 3.70
CA ARG A 63 8.00 -2.58 4.45
C ARG A 63 7.78 -1.15 4.01
N ILE A 64 8.18 -0.22 4.86
CA ILE A 64 8.23 1.20 4.52
C ILE A 64 9.64 1.50 4.01
N ILE A 65 9.73 1.95 2.76
CA ILE A 65 11.02 2.26 2.12
C ILE A 65 11.54 3.60 2.64
N LYS A 66 10.67 4.61 2.70
CA LYS A 66 11.03 5.93 3.17
C LYS A 66 9.80 6.60 3.78
N GLN A 67 9.94 7.11 4.99
CA GLN A 67 8.89 7.88 5.63
C GLN A 67 9.00 9.35 5.26
N HIS A 68 7.85 9.94 4.98
CA HIS A 68 7.76 11.38 4.74
C HIS A 68 7.55 12.07 6.08
N LEU A 69 8.60 12.67 6.60
CA LEU A 69 8.60 13.35 7.89
C LEU A 69 8.44 14.86 7.74
#